data_6a83ebcb0c60d015ac7dcf655657e78b
#
_entry.id   6a83ebcb0c60d015ac7dcf655657e78b
#
_cell.length_a   1.000
_cell.length_b   1.000
_cell.length_c   1.000
_cell.angle_alpha   90.00
_cell.angle_beta   90.00
_cell.angle_gamma   90.00
#
_symmetry.space_group_name_H-M   'P 1'
#
loop_
_entity.id
_entity.type
_entity.pdbx_description
1 polymer ?
#
loop_
_entity_poly.entity_id
_entity_poly.type
_entity_poly.pdbx_seq_one_letter_code
_entity_poly.pdbx_strand_id
1 'polypeptide(L)'
;MTFDYGSETPSPEFVVPRSLLSCVKLRGGQVKLFNFQAKLFDVRQVWDAILQHRPKQHVVCLHHFDRPMKIERHLDGRNRRETTAKGDIAFLPADVPTMFRPAKDDPHRILSYSYLVFEPSYLAELALSNGIGRPLDFIPTFATPDPFLHEITAALTSAPRIKDPAANLFIESLLNAACARILRDYAEVRYPLSGPPRLTDDQLRAAIDYIQDHFRESLDLGSISRAAGLSEFHFARLFKAATGDTPFQFVTRTRMERAKQLLRKTRLPIFEIAERVGFQKPSHFSARFRAVSGCGPVAYRQSAVG
;
A
#
# COMPACT_ATOMS: atom_id res chain seq x y z
N MET A 1 -5.18 18.63 19.53
CA MET A 1 -4.98 17.18 19.73
C MET A 1 -3.96 16.75 18.69
N THR A 2 -2.78 16.42 19.12
CA THR A 2 -1.67 16.02 18.26
C THR A 2 -1.87 14.57 17.87
N PHE A 3 -1.92 14.25 16.57
CA PHE A 3 -1.69 12.89 16.13
C PHE A 3 -0.19 12.64 16.30
N ASP A 4 0.18 11.84 17.29
CA ASP A 4 1.55 11.40 17.43
C ASP A 4 1.82 10.30 16.39
N TYR A 5 2.38 10.69 15.27
CA TYR A 5 2.84 9.78 14.24
C TYR A 5 4.27 9.27 14.50
N GLY A 6 4.82 9.56 15.69
CA GLY A 6 6.07 8.98 16.18
C GLY A 6 7.29 9.25 15.31
N SER A 7 7.62 10.49 15.05
CA SER A 7 8.91 10.89 14.51
C SER A 7 9.84 11.38 15.61
N GLU A 8 11.11 11.09 15.54
CA GLU A 8 12.17 11.67 16.39
C GLU A 8 12.47 13.14 16.07
N THR A 9 11.87 13.69 15.00
CA THR A 9 11.87 15.12 14.67
C THR A 9 10.52 15.71 15.06
N PRO A 10 10.46 16.96 15.59
CA PRO A 10 9.21 17.59 15.93
C PRO A 10 8.35 17.68 14.68
N SER A 11 7.29 16.87 14.64
CA SER A 11 6.27 16.94 13.60
C SER A 11 5.64 18.32 13.66
N PRO A 12 5.35 18.97 12.52
CA PRO A 12 4.46 20.11 12.55
C PRO A 12 3.17 19.65 13.25
N GLU A 13 2.82 20.30 14.34
CA GLU A 13 1.60 19.98 15.07
C GLU A 13 0.43 20.09 14.11
N PHE A 14 -0.22 18.97 13.88
CA PHE A 14 -1.44 18.92 13.09
C PHE A 14 -2.55 19.55 13.92
N VAL A 15 -2.62 20.86 13.90
CA VAL A 15 -3.67 21.61 14.59
C VAL A 15 -4.92 21.59 13.73
N VAL A 16 -5.65 20.47 13.78
CA VAL A 16 -7.05 20.51 13.37
C VAL A 16 -7.80 21.30 14.46
N PRO A 17 -8.53 22.36 14.10
CA PRO A 17 -9.32 23.10 15.08
C PRO A 17 -10.16 22.13 15.93
N ARG A 18 -10.10 22.24 17.26
CA ARG A 18 -10.83 21.35 18.20
C ARG A 18 -12.34 21.28 17.91
N SER A 19 -12.88 22.29 17.27
CA SER A 19 -14.28 22.36 16.82
C SER A 19 -14.63 21.39 15.67
N LEU A 20 -13.63 20.84 14.98
CA LEU A 20 -13.83 19.95 13.81
C LEU A 20 -13.58 18.48 14.13
N LEU A 21 -13.06 18.16 15.32
CA LEU A 21 -12.74 16.80 15.75
C LEU A 21 -13.60 16.39 16.94
N SER A 22 -14.45 15.39 16.77
CA SER A 22 -14.97 14.63 17.89
C SER A 22 -14.13 13.36 18.07
N CYS A 23 -13.50 13.20 19.22
CA CYS A 23 -12.74 11.99 19.56
C CYS A 23 -13.48 11.21 20.64
N VAL A 24 -13.76 9.95 20.38
CA VAL A 24 -14.27 9.00 21.36
C VAL A 24 -13.20 7.98 21.67
N LYS A 25 -12.82 7.87 22.94
CA LYS A 25 -11.92 6.83 23.43
C LYS A 25 -12.76 5.61 23.82
N LEU A 26 -12.42 4.47 23.27
CA LEU A 26 -13.06 3.18 23.50
C LEU A 26 -11.99 2.21 24.07
N ARG A 27 -12.43 1.19 24.82
CA ARG A 27 -11.49 0.20 25.41
C ARG A 27 -10.31 0.85 26.14
N GLY A 28 -10.56 1.78 27.08
CA GLY A 28 -9.48 2.41 27.83
C GLY A 28 -8.53 3.26 26.98
N GLY A 29 -8.90 3.60 25.72
CA GLY A 29 -8.07 4.37 24.81
C GLY A 29 -7.28 3.54 23.80
N GLN A 30 -7.36 2.21 23.85
CA GLN A 30 -6.74 1.32 22.86
C GLN A 30 -7.41 1.42 21.48
N VAL A 31 -8.68 1.85 21.45
CA VAL A 31 -9.40 2.19 20.24
C VAL A 31 -9.90 3.63 20.33
N LYS A 32 -9.77 4.37 19.26
CA LYS A 32 -10.22 5.77 19.16
C LYS A 32 -11.02 5.96 17.90
N LEU A 33 -12.16 6.65 18.02
CA LEU A 33 -12.98 7.05 16.90
C LEU A 33 -12.90 8.56 16.73
N PHE A 34 -12.56 9.00 15.53
CA PHE A 34 -12.51 10.41 15.17
C PHE A 34 -13.44 10.68 14.00
N ASN A 35 -14.20 11.78 14.09
CA ASN A 35 -14.92 12.33 12.96
C ASN A 35 -14.27 13.64 12.55
N PHE A 36 -14.05 13.78 11.28
CA PHE A 36 -13.35 14.92 10.69
C PHE A 36 -14.15 15.50 9.54
N GLN A 37 -14.31 16.81 9.58
CA GLN A 37 -14.87 17.58 8.47
C GLN A 37 -14.04 18.85 8.27
N ALA A 38 -13.50 19.08 7.09
CA ALA A 38 -12.72 20.27 6.79
C ALA A 38 -12.81 20.68 5.33
N LYS A 39 -12.49 21.95 5.05
CA LYS A 39 -12.34 22.43 3.68
C LYS A 39 -11.10 21.84 3.03
N LEU A 40 -11.23 21.44 1.77
CA LEU A 40 -10.14 20.79 1.03
C LEU A 40 -8.85 21.63 0.98
N PHE A 41 -8.98 22.95 0.92
CA PHE A 41 -7.82 23.86 0.87
C PHE A 41 -6.96 23.76 2.14
N ASP A 42 -7.60 23.74 3.31
CA ASP A 42 -6.89 23.66 4.59
C ASP A 42 -6.19 22.31 4.76
N VAL A 43 -6.79 21.27 4.22
CA VAL A 43 -6.28 19.90 4.30
C VAL A 43 -5.06 19.71 3.40
N ARG A 44 -5.01 20.31 2.22
CA ARG A 44 -3.87 20.14 1.29
C ARG A 44 -2.53 20.57 1.89
N GLN A 45 -2.47 21.69 2.58
CA GLN A 45 -1.25 22.16 3.24
C GLN A 45 -0.77 21.21 4.31
N VAL A 46 -1.71 20.59 4.98
CA VAL A 46 -1.45 19.63 6.04
C VAL A 46 -0.98 18.29 5.49
N TRP A 47 -1.58 17.84 4.39
CA TRP A 47 -1.25 16.55 3.77
C TRP A 47 0.14 16.54 3.17
N ASP A 48 0.59 17.63 2.59
CA ASP A 48 1.96 17.75 2.09
C ASP A 48 3.00 17.60 3.22
N ALA A 49 2.64 17.91 4.47
CA ALA A 49 3.47 17.70 5.65
C ALA A 49 3.41 16.25 6.21
N ILE A 50 2.29 15.53 6.03
CA ILE A 50 2.10 14.14 6.51
C ILE A 50 2.84 13.11 5.65
N LEU A 51 3.21 13.46 4.43
CA LEU A 51 3.72 12.56 3.38
C LEU A 51 4.96 11.74 3.72
N GLN A 52 5.62 12.03 4.85
CA GLN A 52 6.88 11.38 5.23
C GLN A 52 6.77 10.47 6.46
N HIS A 53 5.56 10.28 7.01
CA HIS A 53 5.41 9.63 8.30
C HIS A 53 4.80 8.23 8.20
N ARG A 54 5.34 7.31 9.00
CA ARG A 54 4.76 5.98 9.19
C ARG A 54 3.76 6.05 10.35
N PRO A 55 2.50 5.65 10.16
CA PRO A 55 1.54 5.63 11.26
C PRO A 55 2.00 4.65 12.34
N LYS A 56 1.92 5.06 13.60
CA LYS A 56 2.22 4.17 14.75
C LYS A 56 1.04 3.28 15.12
N GLN A 57 -0.12 3.56 14.58
CA GLN A 57 -1.39 2.91 14.88
C GLN A 57 -2.01 2.39 13.59
N HIS A 58 -2.86 1.36 13.69
CA HIS A 58 -3.68 0.93 12.57
C HIS A 58 -4.86 1.88 12.42
N VAL A 59 -5.15 2.30 11.21
CA VAL A 59 -6.21 3.27 10.92
C VAL A 59 -7.15 2.71 9.85
N VAL A 60 -8.44 2.66 10.16
CA VAL A 60 -9.51 2.51 9.17
C VAL A 60 -10.08 3.89 8.90
N CYS A 61 -9.97 4.34 7.66
CA CYS A 61 -10.52 5.61 7.20
C CYS A 61 -11.79 5.33 6.38
N LEU A 62 -12.90 5.94 6.78
CA LEU A 62 -14.17 5.85 6.07
C LEU A 62 -14.49 7.18 5.42
N HIS A 63 -14.98 7.11 4.21
CA HIS A 63 -15.31 8.25 3.38
C HIS A 63 -16.81 8.55 3.41
N HIS A 64 -17.16 9.81 3.71
CA HIS A 64 -18.54 10.29 3.77
C HIS A 64 -18.80 11.34 2.68
N PHE A 65 -18.65 10.93 1.42
CA PHE A 65 -18.85 11.84 0.29
C PHE A 65 -20.14 11.52 -0.43
N ASP A 66 -20.84 12.58 -0.86
CA ASP A 66 -22.04 12.43 -1.69
C ASP A 66 -21.73 12.04 -3.13
N ARG A 67 -20.50 12.27 -3.57
CA ARG A 67 -20.02 11.97 -4.93
C ARG A 67 -18.66 11.28 -4.87
N PRO A 68 -18.32 10.43 -5.85
CA PRO A 68 -17.01 9.82 -5.94
C PRO A 68 -15.89 10.88 -5.95
N MET A 69 -14.84 10.64 -5.18
CA MET A 69 -13.69 11.54 -5.05
C MET A 69 -12.45 10.91 -5.67
N LYS A 70 -11.70 11.71 -6.42
CA LYS A 70 -10.40 11.30 -6.95
C LYS A 70 -9.34 11.46 -5.88
N ILE A 71 -8.57 10.40 -5.64
CA ILE A 71 -7.45 10.40 -4.71
C ILE A 71 -6.14 10.08 -5.44
N GLU A 72 -5.06 10.67 -4.98
CA GLU A 72 -3.70 10.31 -5.36
C GLU A 72 -3.10 9.51 -4.21
N ARG A 73 -2.55 8.36 -4.54
CA ARG A 73 -1.89 7.47 -3.61
C ARG A 73 -0.43 7.30 -3.98
N HIS A 74 0.46 7.34 -3.00
CA HIS A 74 1.86 6.98 -3.17
C HIS A 74 2.15 5.67 -2.45
N LEU A 75 2.55 4.67 -3.18
CA LEU A 75 2.95 3.37 -2.67
C LEU A 75 4.12 2.85 -3.53
N ASP A 76 5.14 2.29 -2.89
CA ASP A 76 6.32 1.72 -3.56
C ASP A 76 7.01 2.67 -4.56
N GLY A 77 7.10 3.97 -4.21
CA GLY A 77 7.73 4.97 -5.06
C GLY A 77 6.91 5.40 -6.28
N ARG A 78 5.64 5.01 -6.39
CA ARG A 78 4.75 5.35 -7.51
C ARG A 78 3.51 6.09 -7.06
N ASN A 79 3.15 7.10 -7.83
CA ASN A 79 1.86 7.77 -7.69
C ASN A 79 0.81 7.03 -8.51
N ARG A 80 -0.29 6.67 -7.88
CA ARG A 80 -1.49 6.11 -8.53
C ARG A 80 -2.66 7.04 -8.28
N ARG A 81 -3.57 7.11 -9.25
CA ARG A 81 -4.85 7.79 -9.10
C ARG A 81 -5.95 6.75 -9.01
N GLU A 82 -6.79 6.90 -8.01
CA GLU A 82 -7.93 6.04 -7.75
C GLU A 82 -9.17 6.92 -7.50
N THR A 83 -10.34 6.32 -7.62
CA THR A 83 -11.59 6.98 -7.29
C THR A 83 -12.20 6.24 -6.11
N THR A 84 -12.47 6.97 -5.02
CA THR A 84 -13.16 6.44 -3.85
C THR A 84 -14.59 6.95 -3.81
N ALA A 85 -15.52 6.11 -3.38
CA ALA A 85 -16.94 6.39 -3.29
C ALA A 85 -17.45 6.25 -1.85
N LYS A 86 -18.69 6.62 -1.62
CA LYS A 86 -19.37 6.39 -0.33
C LYS A 86 -19.41 4.89 -0.02
N GLY A 87 -19.01 4.53 1.19
CA GLY A 87 -18.92 3.13 1.61
C GLY A 87 -17.56 2.47 1.36
N ASP A 88 -16.67 3.11 0.60
CA ASP A 88 -15.29 2.67 0.50
C ASP A 88 -14.53 3.01 1.78
N ILE A 89 -13.55 2.16 2.07
CA ILE A 89 -12.61 2.37 3.17
C ILE A 89 -11.17 2.44 2.65
N ALA A 90 -10.31 3.06 3.45
CA ALA A 90 -8.87 2.83 3.41
C ALA A 90 -8.42 2.23 4.73
N PHE A 91 -7.67 1.13 4.68
CA PHE A 91 -7.02 0.55 5.84
C PHE A 91 -5.52 0.83 5.76
N LEU A 92 -5.01 1.54 6.76
CA LEU A 92 -3.62 1.99 6.87
C LEU A 92 -2.97 1.27 8.05
N PRO A 93 -2.19 0.21 7.81
CA PRO A 93 -1.50 -0.50 8.88
C PRO A 93 -0.44 0.36 9.57
N ALA A 94 -0.21 0.10 10.85
CA ALA A 94 0.92 0.69 11.57
C ALA A 94 2.25 0.32 10.91
N ASP A 95 3.20 1.25 10.98
CA ASP A 95 4.57 1.12 10.45
C ASP A 95 4.68 0.89 8.92
N VAL A 96 3.57 0.91 8.19
CA VAL A 96 3.56 0.86 6.73
C VAL A 96 3.51 2.28 6.18
N PRO A 97 4.55 2.72 5.43
CA PRO A 97 4.54 4.05 4.84
C PRO A 97 3.47 4.11 3.75
N THR A 98 2.40 4.80 4.05
CA THR A 98 1.27 4.99 3.14
C THR A 98 0.94 6.45 3.04
N MET A 99 0.67 6.89 1.82
CA MET A 99 0.20 8.23 1.54
C MET A 99 -0.99 8.17 0.61
N PHE A 100 -2.04 8.90 0.95
CA PHE A 100 -3.09 9.23 0.00
C PHE A 100 -3.55 10.67 0.22
N ARG A 101 -3.98 11.35 -0.82
CA ARG A 101 -4.51 12.71 -0.77
C ARG A 101 -5.58 12.91 -1.85
N PRO A 102 -6.49 13.86 -1.67
CA PRO A 102 -7.37 14.28 -2.75
C PRO A 102 -6.56 14.74 -3.97
N ALA A 103 -6.96 14.35 -5.16
CA ALA A 103 -6.33 14.81 -6.38
C ALA A 103 -6.48 16.33 -6.51
N LYS A 104 -5.49 17.00 -7.15
CA LYS A 104 -5.50 18.46 -7.31
C LYS A 104 -6.69 18.97 -8.12
N ASP A 105 -7.19 18.14 -9.03
CA ASP A 105 -8.33 18.40 -9.90
C ASP A 105 -9.67 17.89 -9.34
N ASP A 106 -9.69 17.42 -8.09
CA ASP A 106 -10.92 16.97 -7.45
C ASP A 106 -11.84 18.16 -7.13
N PRO A 107 -13.13 18.08 -7.50
CA PRO A 107 -14.06 19.21 -7.35
C PRO A 107 -14.60 19.38 -5.93
N HIS A 108 -14.35 18.43 -5.01
CA HIS A 108 -14.87 18.51 -3.65
C HIS A 108 -14.29 19.72 -2.91
N ARG A 109 -15.17 20.41 -2.18
CA ARG A 109 -14.83 21.57 -1.36
C ARG A 109 -14.72 21.24 0.11
N ILE A 110 -15.41 20.20 0.54
CA ILE A 110 -15.47 19.76 1.93
C ILE A 110 -15.15 18.26 1.95
N LEU A 111 -14.26 17.89 2.84
CA LEU A 111 -13.91 16.51 3.12
C LEU A 111 -14.56 16.07 4.43
N SER A 112 -15.17 14.89 4.41
CA SER A 112 -15.77 14.30 5.60
C SER A 112 -15.29 12.85 5.73
N TYR A 113 -14.68 12.56 6.86
CA TYR A 113 -14.10 11.26 7.17
C TYR A 113 -14.44 10.82 8.59
N SER A 114 -14.54 9.50 8.79
CA SER A 114 -14.41 8.90 10.10
C SER A 114 -13.16 8.02 10.14
N TYR A 115 -12.41 8.12 11.23
CA TYR A 115 -11.23 7.31 11.46
C TYR A 115 -11.48 6.41 12.68
N LEU A 116 -11.34 5.11 12.49
CA LEU A 116 -11.28 4.15 13.57
C LEU A 116 -9.81 3.74 13.74
N VAL A 117 -9.24 4.09 14.88
CA VAL A 117 -7.80 3.97 15.15
C VAL A 117 -7.58 2.91 16.21
N PHE A 118 -6.71 1.95 15.95
CA PHE A 118 -6.39 0.84 16.83
C PHE A 118 -4.93 0.85 17.23
N GLU A 119 -4.66 0.68 18.51
CA GLU A 119 -3.30 0.37 18.97
C GLU A 119 -2.89 -1.02 18.45
N PRO A 120 -1.65 -1.18 17.92
CA PRO A 120 -1.21 -2.46 17.36
C PRO A 120 -1.28 -3.62 18.37
N SER A 121 -0.96 -3.34 19.66
CA SER A 121 -1.06 -4.32 20.73
C SER A 121 -2.48 -4.86 20.89
N TYR A 122 -3.49 -4.00 20.75
CA TYR A 122 -4.89 -4.40 20.91
C TYR A 122 -5.34 -5.45 19.89
N LEU A 123 -5.09 -5.21 18.59
CA LEU A 123 -5.43 -6.20 17.55
C LEU A 123 -4.60 -7.49 17.71
N ALA A 124 -3.35 -7.34 18.11
CA ALA A 124 -2.48 -8.47 18.32
C ALA A 124 -2.91 -9.35 19.52
N GLU A 125 -3.31 -8.74 20.64
CA GLU A 125 -3.83 -9.44 21.82
C GLU A 125 -5.17 -10.12 21.52
N LEU A 126 -6.05 -9.43 20.79
CA LEU A 126 -7.33 -9.98 20.38
C LEU A 126 -7.15 -11.21 19.46
N ALA A 127 -6.21 -11.14 18.53
CA ALA A 127 -5.87 -12.27 17.66
C ALA A 127 -5.38 -13.48 18.48
N LEU A 128 -4.46 -13.27 19.41
CA LEU A 128 -3.94 -14.34 20.28
C LEU A 128 -5.01 -14.99 21.13
N SER A 129 -5.86 -14.18 21.78
CA SER A 129 -6.92 -14.69 22.66
C SER A 129 -7.97 -15.51 21.90
N ASN A 130 -8.02 -15.37 20.57
CA ASN A 130 -8.90 -16.13 19.69
C ASN A 130 -8.15 -17.22 18.88
N GLY A 131 -6.92 -17.56 19.25
CA GLY A 131 -6.15 -18.64 18.60
C GLY A 131 -5.64 -18.29 17.20
N ILE A 132 -5.67 -17.00 16.81
CA ILE A 132 -5.12 -16.52 15.54
C ILE A 132 -3.59 -16.36 15.73
N GLY A 133 -2.82 -17.06 14.89
CA GLY A 133 -1.37 -17.10 15.00
C GLY A 133 -0.68 -15.74 14.87
N ARG A 134 0.54 -15.62 15.38
CA ARG A 134 1.44 -14.46 15.21
C ARG A 134 2.63 -14.82 14.33
N PRO A 135 3.29 -13.83 13.68
CA PRO A 135 2.93 -12.42 13.59
C PRO A 135 1.82 -12.15 12.56
N LEU A 136 1.05 -11.09 12.81
CA LEU A 136 0.06 -10.58 11.86
C LEU A 136 0.74 -9.52 10.97
N ASP A 137 0.68 -9.71 9.67
CA ASP A 137 0.94 -8.66 8.70
C ASP A 137 -0.40 -8.13 8.21
N PHE A 138 -0.51 -6.83 8.11
CA PHE A 138 -1.72 -6.19 7.62
C PHE A 138 -1.50 -5.62 6.22
N ILE A 139 -2.50 -5.79 5.35
CA ILE A 139 -2.48 -5.34 3.96
C ILE A 139 -3.07 -3.94 3.87
N PRO A 140 -2.30 -2.93 3.44
CA PRO A 140 -2.87 -1.61 3.19
C PRO A 140 -3.86 -1.66 2.04
N THR A 141 -5.05 -1.11 2.24
CA THR A 141 -6.09 -1.00 1.21
C THR A 141 -6.54 0.43 1.03
N PHE A 142 -7.05 0.75 -0.16
CA PHE A 142 -7.54 2.07 -0.52
C PHE A 142 -8.74 1.91 -1.43
N ALA A 143 -9.69 2.85 -1.34
CA ALA A 143 -10.89 2.85 -2.17
C ALA A 143 -11.53 1.45 -2.30
N THR A 144 -11.59 0.72 -1.19
CA THR A 144 -12.08 -0.66 -1.15
C THR A 144 -13.50 -0.67 -0.60
N PRO A 145 -14.49 -1.19 -1.35
CA PRO A 145 -15.84 -1.32 -0.83
C PRO A 145 -15.88 -2.26 0.38
N ASP A 146 -16.28 -1.73 1.53
CA ASP A 146 -16.57 -2.52 2.73
C ASP A 146 -17.80 -1.97 3.47
N PRO A 147 -19.00 -2.31 3.00
CA PRO A 147 -20.23 -1.88 3.63
C PRO A 147 -20.35 -2.27 5.10
N PHE A 148 -19.75 -3.40 5.49
CA PHE A 148 -19.80 -3.87 6.86
C PHE A 148 -19.04 -2.96 7.82
N LEU A 149 -17.78 -2.63 7.51
CA LEU A 149 -17.00 -1.69 8.32
C LEU A 149 -17.59 -0.28 8.27
N HIS A 150 -18.14 0.13 7.13
CA HIS A 150 -18.83 1.40 6.99
C HIS A 150 -20.01 1.51 7.97
N GLU A 151 -20.93 0.54 7.96
CA GLU A 151 -22.13 0.56 8.82
C GLU A 151 -21.76 0.44 10.31
N ILE A 152 -20.80 -0.39 10.68
CA ILE A 152 -20.31 -0.48 12.06
C ILE A 152 -19.76 0.88 12.53
N THR A 153 -18.96 1.55 11.71
CA THR A 153 -18.37 2.82 12.12
C THR A 153 -19.42 3.91 12.21
N ALA A 154 -20.41 3.92 11.29
CA ALA A 154 -21.56 4.81 11.37
C ALA A 154 -22.37 4.58 12.66
N ALA A 155 -22.61 3.32 13.02
CA ALA A 155 -23.30 2.96 14.26
C ALA A 155 -22.50 3.36 15.52
N LEU A 156 -21.17 3.17 15.53
CA LEU A 156 -20.27 3.64 16.62
C LEU A 156 -20.29 5.16 16.76
N THR A 157 -20.38 5.88 15.63
CA THR A 157 -20.44 7.34 15.62
C THR A 157 -21.75 7.87 16.19
N SER A 158 -22.84 7.16 15.93
CA SER A 158 -24.21 7.53 16.36
C SER A 158 -24.56 6.99 17.74
N ALA A 159 -23.75 6.10 18.31
CA ALA A 159 -24.03 5.44 19.57
C ALA A 159 -24.22 6.46 20.71
N PRO A 160 -25.27 6.33 21.53
CA PRO A 160 -25.49 7.21 22.65
C PRO A 160 -24.35 7.11 23.67
N ARG A 161 -23.84 8.26 24.13
CA ARG A 161 -22.74 8.34 25.09
C ARG A 161 -23.25 8.28 26.53
N ILE A 162 -24.27 7.47 26.78
CA ILE A 162 -24.88 7.32 28.09
C ILE A 162 -24.10 6.24 28.85
N LYS A 163 -23.90 6.44 30.15
CA LYS A 163 -23.36 5.41 31.06
C LYS A 163 -24.46 4.34 31.33
N ASP A 164 -24.76 3.60 30.30
CA ASP A 164 -25.75 2.52 30.31
C ASP A 164 -25.02 1.22 29.96
N PRO A 165 -25.19 0.16 30.79
CA PRO A 165 -24.61 -1.15 30.50
C PRO A 165 -24.94 -1.73 29.11
N ALA A 166 -26.19 -1.52 28.66
CA ALA A 166 -26.62 -1.99 27.35
C ALA A 166 -25.95 -1.23 26.20
N ALA A 167 -25.78 0.10 26.35
CA ALA A 167 -25.03 0.91 25.37
C ALA A 167 -23.55 0.51 25.32
N ASN A 168 -22.95 0.20 26.47
CA ASN A 168 -21.57 -0.31 26.51
C ASN A 168 -21.45 -1.66 25.82
N LEU A 169 -22.37 -2.59 26.08
CA LEU A 169 -22.40 -3.90 25.42
C LEU A 169 -22.54 -3.75 23.89
N PHE A 170 -23.40 -2.84 23.44
CA PHE A 170 -23.57 -2.55 22.03
C PHE A 170 -22.27 -2.06 21.36
N ILE A 171 -21.62 -1.05 21.96
CA ILE A 171 -20.34 -0.51 21.47
C ILE A 171 -19.28 -1.60 21.42
N GLU A 172 -19.15 -2.40 22.49
CA GLU A 172 -18.18 -3.48 22.58
C GLU A 172 -18.42 -4.55 21.51
N SER A 173 -19.68 -4.88 21.23
CA SER A 173 -20.05 -5.85 20.19
C SER A 173 -19.68 -5.34 18.80
N LEU A 174 -19.94 -4.07 18.50
CA LEU A 174 -19.57 -3.44 17.24
C LEU A 174 -18.04 -3.40 17.06
N LEU A 175 -17.29 -3.07 18.12
CA LEU A 175 -15.83 -3.07 18.06
C LEU A 175 -15.28 -4.47 17.82
N ASN A 176 -15.80 -5.49 18.50
CA ASN A 176 -15.40 -6.86 18.28
C ASN A 176 -15.71 -7.32 16.85
N ALA A 177 -16.86 -6.94 16.31
CA ALA A 177 -17.22 -7.23 14.92
C ALA A 177 -16.27 -6.53 13.92
N ALA A 178 -15.92 -5.26 14.16
CA ALA A 178 -14.96 -4.53 13.33
C ALA A 178 -13.56 -5.19 13.37
N CYS A 179 -13.07 -5.55 14.57
CA CYS A 179 -11.81 -6.23 14.73
C CYS A 179 -11.79 -7.62 14.05
N ALA A 180 -12.87 -8.39 14.20
CA ALA A 180 -12.99 -9.69 13.53
C ALA A 180 -12.94 -9.55 12.00
N ARG A 181 -13.61 -8.51 11.46
CA ARG A 181 -13.55 -8.18 10.03
C ARG A 181 -12.13 -7.83 9.60
N ILE A 182 -11.44 -6.97 10.37
CA ILE A 182 -10.07 -6.56 10.08
C ILE A 182 -9.13 -7.76 10.13
N LEU A 183 -9.20 -8.57 11.17
CA LEU A 183 -8.35 -9.75 11.32
C LEU A 183 -8.59 -10.82 10.25
N ARG A 184 -9.82 -10.96 9.76
CA ARG A 184 -10.17 -11.94 8.74
C ARG A 184 -9.75 -11.51 7.33
N ASP A 185 -9.99 -10.25 6.96
CA ASP A 185 -9.94 -9.83 5.55
C ASP A 185 -8.77 -8.87 5.24
N TYR A 186 -8.18 -8.26 6.27
CA TYR A 186 -7.07 -7.30 6.12
C TYR A 186 -5.78 -7.75 6.81
N ALA A 187 -5.80 -8.87 7.52
CA ALA A 187 -4.61 -9.47 8.10
C ALA A 187 -4.20 -10.72 7.32
N GLU A 188 -2.90 -10.84 7.05
CA GLU A 188 -2.30 -12.10 6.63
C GLU A 188 -1.78 -12.81 7.88
N VAL A 189 -2.33 -13.97 8.18
CA VAL A 189 -1.80 -14.84 9.24
C VAL A 189 -0.53 -15.49 8.73
N ARG A 190 0.61 -15.09 9.25
CA ARG A 190 1.83 -15.85 9.01
C ARG A 190 1.83 -17.07 9.93
N TYR A 191 1.57 -18.22 9.37
CA TYR A 191 1.98 -19.45 10.04
C TYR A 191 3.49 -19.40 10.24
N PRO A 192 4.02 -19.72 11.43
CA PRO A 192 5.45 -19.77 11.66
C PRO A 192 6.06 -20.91 10.83
N LEU A 193 6.34 -20.61 9.57
CA LEU A 193 7.36 -21.34 8.84
C LEU A 193 8.68 -20.89 9.46
N SER A 194 9.46 -21.84 9.94
CA SER A 194 10.75 -21.65 10.61
C SER A 194 11.67 -20.77 9.75
N GLY A 195 11.77 -19.46 10.05
CA GLY A 195 12.62 -18.52 9.33
C GLY A 195 11.98 -17.16 9.03
N PRO A 196 12.77 -16.16 8.60
CA PRO A 196 12.23 -14.89 8.12
C PRO A 196 11.30 -15.13 6.93
N PRO A 197 10.24 -14.32 6.77
CA PRO A 197 9.26 -14.50 5.70
C PRO A 197 9.95 -14.48 4.33
N ARG A 198 9.75 -15.56 3.59
CA ARG A 198 10.32 -15.77 2.26
C ARG A 198 9.22 -16.18 1.30
N LEU A 199 9.41 -15.87 0.02
CA LEU A 199 8.65 -16.58 -1.01
C LEU A 199 8.94 -18.07 -0.88
N THR A 200 7.92 -18.90 -1.03
CA THR A 200 8.16 -20.33 -1.26
C THR A 200 8.91 -20.51 -2.59
N ASP A 201 9.61 -21.61 -2.76
CA ASP A 201 10.32 -21.89 -4.01
C ASP A 201 9.36 -21.87 -5.22
N ASP A 202 8.13 -22.37 -5.03
CA ASP A 202 7.11 -22.36 -6.09
C ASP A 202 6.61 -20.94 -6.39
N GLN A 203 6.39 -20.10 -5.38
CA GLN A 203 5.99 -18.70 -5.57
C GLN A 203 7.07 -17.89 -6.28
N LEU A 204 8.33 -18.08 -5.88
CA LEU A 204 9.46 -17.43 -6.51
C LEU A 204 9.63 -17.89 -7.95
N ARG A 205 9.53 -19.18 -8.19
CA ARG A 205 9.60 -19.76 -9.54
C ARG A 205 8.49 -19.25 -10.43
N ALA A 206 7.24 -19.29 -9.97
CA ALA A 206 6.09 -18.80 -10.72
C ALA A 206 6.24 -17.31 -11.12
N ALA A 207 6.76 -16.48 -10.21
CA ALA A 207 7.02 -15.07 -10.52
C ALA A 207 8.15 -14.89 -11.56
N ILE A 208 9.24 -15.64 -11.42
CA ILE A 208 10.38 -15.60 -12.36
C ILE A 208 9.96 -16.09 -13.73
N ASP A 209 9.25 -17.21 -13.81
CA ASP A 209 8.76 -17.78 -15.07
C ASP A 209 7.82 -16.79 -15.77
N TYR A 210 6.87 -16.21 -15.03
CA TYR A 210 5.98 -15.18 -15.56
C TYR A 210 6.75 -13.98 -16.12
N ILE A 211 7.78 -13.49 -15.42
CA ILE A 211 8.64 -12.40 -15.92
C ILE A 211 9.39 -12.84 -17.17
N GLN A 212 9.91 -14.08 -17.22
CA GLN A 212 10.66 -14.58 -18.37
C GLN A 212 9.81 -14.76 -19.61
N ASP A 213 8.55 -15.11 -19.44
CA ASP A 213 7.61 -15.31 -20.55
C ASP A 213 7.08 -13.98 -21.09
N HIS A 214 6.89 -12.97 -20.21
CA HIS A 214 6.23 -11.70 -20.54
C HIS A 214 7.16 -10.47 -20.52
N PHE A 215 8.50 -10.65 -20.39
CA PHE A 215 9.43 -9.51 -20.22
C PHE A 215 9.36 -8.49 -21.38
N ARG A 216 8.87 -8.86 -22.54
CA ARG A 216 8.70 -7.96 -23.69
C ARG A 216 7.53 -7.00 -23.53
N GLU A 217 6.56 -7.37 -22.74
CA GLU A 217 5.32 -6.65 -22.54
C GLU A 217 5.45 -5.55 -21.46
N SER A 218 4.43 -4.69 -21.36
CA SER A 218 4.33 -3.73 -20.27
C SER A 218 3.86 -4.45 -19.02
N LEU A 219 4.80 -4.99 -18.25
CA LEU A 219 4.50 -5.65 -16.97
C LEU A 219 4.15 -4.64 -15.89
N ASP A 220 3.09 -4.91 -15.13
CA ASP A 220 2.75 -4.25 -13.88
C ASP A 220 3.01 -5.18 -12.67
N LEU A 221 3.04 -4.58 -11.48
CA LEU A 221 3.29 -5.34 -10.25
C LEU A 221 2.16 -6.32 -9.95
N GLY A 222 0.92 -5.93 -10.29
CA GLY A 222 -0.26 -6.76 -10.04
C GLY A 222 -0.28 -8.06 -10.83
N SER A 223 0.18 -8.04 -12.08
CA SER A 223 0.27 -9.25 -12.90
C SER A 223 1.32 -10.22 -12.37
N ILE A 224 2.50 -9.70 -11.98
CA ILE A 224 3.59 -10.53 -11.45
C ILE A 224 3.21 -11.11 -10.07
N SER A 225 2.61 -10.31 -9.21
CA SER A 225 2.20 -10.76 -7.87
C SER A 225 1.09 -11.81 -7.92
N ARG A 226 0.14 -11.67 -8.84
CA ARG A 226 -0.91 -12.68 -9.07
C ARG A 226 -0.34 -14.01 -9.53
N ALA A 227 0.69 -14.01 -10.36
CA ALA A 227 1.36 -15.25 -10.76
C ALA A 227 1.97 -15.99 -9.57
N ALA A 228 2.42 -15.26 -8.55
CA ALA A 228 2.91 -15.83 -7.30
C ALA A 228 1.81 -16.11 -6.24
N GLY A 229 0.54 -15.76 -6.54
CA GLY A 229 -0.58 -15.93 -5.60
C GLY A 229 -0.52 -14.97 -4.40
N LEU A 230 0.07 -13.77 -4.55
CA LEU A 230 0.31 -12.82 -3.47
C LEU A 230 -0.26 -11.43 -3.79
N SER A 231 -0.49 -10.64 -2.74
CA SER A 231 -0.76 -9.21 -2.90
C SER A 231 0.49 -8.47 -3.40
N GLU A 232 0.31 -7.36 -4.14
CA GLU A 232 1.41 -6.57 -4.71
C GLU A 232 2.43 -6.14 -3.65
N PHE A 233 1.95 -5.67 -2.52
CA PHE A 233 2.79 -5.16 -1.43
C PHE A 233 3.64 -6.26 -0.80
N HIS A 234 3.01 -7.38 -0.48
CA HIS A 234 3.68 -8.54 0.12
C HIS A 234 4.71 -9.12 -0.85
N PHE A 235 4.29 -9.31 -2.11
CA PHE A 235 5.16 -9.82 -3.15
C PHE A 235 6.42 -8.95 -3.35
N ALA A 236 6.27 -7.62 -3.52
CA ALA A 236 7.40 -6.74 -3.80
C ALA A 236 8.48 -6.82 -2.71
N ARG A 237 8.07 -6.86 -1.43
CA ARG A 237 8.98 -6.98 -0.30
C ARG A 237 9.70 -8.33 -0.27
N LEU A 238 8.94 -9.42 -0.41
CA LEU A 238 9.49 -10.78 -0.35
C LEU A 238 10.37 -11.10 -1.55
N PHE A 239 9.97 -10.63 -2.74
CA PHE A 239 10.74 -10.81 -3.96
C PHE A 239 12.10 -10.11 -3.87
N LYS A 240 12.13 -8.87 -3.36
CA LYS A 240 13.39 -8.15 -3.11
C LYS A 240 14.25 -8.86 -2.08
N ALA A 241 13.66 -9.38 -1.01
CA ALA A 241 14.39 -10.13 0.01
C ALA A 241 14.98 -11.45 -0.54
N ALA A 242 14.27 -12.12 -1.48
CA ALA A 242 14.70 -13.38 -2.07
C ALA A 242 15.73 -13.20 -3.20
N THR A 243 15.59 -12.13 -4.01
CA THR A 243 16.40 -11.94 -5.24
C THR A 243 17.45 -10.83 -5.14
N GLY A 244 17.36 -9.97 -4.12
CA GLY A 244 18.14 -8.74 -4.00
C GLY A 244 17.60 -7.57 -4.85
N ASP A 245 16.75 -7.82 -5.84
CA ASP A 245 16.19 -6.84 -6.76
C ASP A 245 14.72 -6.59 -6.49
N THR A 246 14.26 -5.37 -6.73
CA THR A 246 12.81 -5.15 -6.87
C THR A 246 12.29 -5.85 -8.12
N PRO A 247 10.98 -6.21 -8.20
CA PRO A 247 10.41 -6.87 -9.39
C PRO A 247 10.75 -6.14 -10.71
N PHE A 248 10.69 -4.81 -10.72
CA PHE A 248 11.02 -4.03 -11.93
C PHE A 248 12.51 -3.95 -12.23
N GLN A 249 13.38 -4.00 -11.21
CA GLN A 249 14.83 -4.14 -11.43
C GLN A 249 15.13 -5.50 -12.04
N PHE A 250 14.46 -6.54 -11.56
CA PHE A 250 14.58 -7.90 -12.10
C PHE A 250 14.11 -7.98 -13.56
N VAL A 251 12.94 -7.42 -13.89
CA VAL A 251 12.46 -7.32 -15.29
C VAL A 251 13.49 -6.59 -16.16
N THR A 252 14.01 -5.46 -15.67
CA THR A 252 15.03 -4.70 -16.40
C THR A 252 16.29 -5.53 -16.63
N ARG A 253 16.77 -6.23 -15.61
CA ARG A 253 17.94 -7.12 -15.72
C ARG A 253 17.68 -8.23 -16.73
N THR A 254 16.53 -8.88 -16.69
CA THR A 254 16.12 -9.91 -17.65
C THR A 254 16.17 -9.37 -19.09
N ARG A 255 15.62 -8.17 -19.33
CA ARG A 255 15.67 -7.50 -20.63
C ARG A 255 17.11 -7.24 -21.09
N MET A 256 17.97 -6.78 -20.17
CA MET A 256 19.38 -6.49 -20.49
C MET A 256 20.17 -7.76 -20.82
N GLU A 257 19.94 -8.85 -20.10
CA GLU A 257 20.61 -10.13 -20.40
C GLU A 257 20.14 -10.69 -21.75
N ARG A 258 18.86 -10.57 -22.08
CA ARG A 258 18.37 -10.94 -23.43
C ARG A 258 18.95 -10.03 -24.51
N ALA A 259 19.08 -8.74 -24.26
CA ALA A 259 19.74 -7.81 -25.19
C ALA A 259 21.20 -8.18 -25.45
N LYS A 260 21.97 -8.51 -24.39
CA LYS A 260 23.35 -8.97 -24.52
C LYS A 260 23.46 -10.23 -25.39
N GLN A 261 22.55 -11.18 -25.22
CA GLN A 261 22.49 -12.39 -26.05
C GLN A 261 22.25 -12.06 -27.51
N LEU A 262 21.28 -11.18 -27.82
CA LEU A 262 20.99 -10.75 -29.19
C LEU A 262 22.15 -9.99 -29.82
N LEU A 263 22.79 -9.09 -29.07
CA LEU A 263 23.95 -8.34 -29.53
C LEU A 263 25.14 -9.23 -29.91
N ARG A 264 25.37 -10.34 -29.17
CA ARG A 264 26.43 -11.31 -29.44
C ARG A 264 26.11 -12.26 -30.59
N LYS A 265 24.82 -12.69 -30.68
CA LYS A 265 24.43 -13.77 -31.59
C LYS A 265 23.83 -13.31 -32.92
N THR A 266 23.56 -12.01 -33.07
CA THR A 266 22.88 -11.48 -34.25
C THR A 266 23.51 -10.16 -34.76
N ARG A 267 23.25 -9.84 -36.01
CA ARG A 267 23.55 -8.53 -36.60
C ARG A 267 22.38 -7.57 -36.65
N LEU A 268 21.32 -7.85 -35.87
CA LEU A 268 20.12 -7.02 -35.84
C LEU A 268 20.44 -5.56 -35.51
N PRO A 269 19.76 -4.61 -36.12
CA PRO A 269 19.88 -3.20 -35.76
C PRO A 269 19.56 -2.97 -34.27
N ILE A 270 20.17 -1.97 -33.63
CA ILE A 270 20.01 -1.70 -32.21
C ILE A 270 18.56 -1.37 -31.86
N PHE A 271 17.84 -0.65 -32.75
CA PHE A 271 16.44 -0.33 -32.52
C PHE A 271 15.55 -1.59 -32.48
N GLU A 272 15.83 -2.57 -33.34
CA GLU A 272 15.08 -3.84 -33.38
C GLU A 272 15.39 -4.69 -32.15
N ILE A 273 16.61 -4.68 -31.66
CA ILE A 273 16.95 -5.33 -30.39
C ILE A 273 16.20 -4.66 -29.23
N ALA A 274 16.15 -3.31 -29.20
CA ALA A 274 15.41 -2.58 -28.18
C ALA A 274 13.92 -3.00 -28.16
N GLU A 275 13.29 -3.08 -29.29
CA GLU A 275 11.90 -3.51 -29.44
C GLU A 275 11.68 -4.96 -28.97
N ARG A 276 12.54 -5.88 -29.43
CA ARG A 276 12.48 -7.30 -29.06
C ARG A 276 12.67 -7.58 -27.57
N VAL A 277 13.29 -6.64 -26.84
CA VAL A 277 13.44 -6.75 -25.39
C VAL A 277 12.49 -5.83 -24.62
N GLY A 278 11.45 -5.30 -25.27
CA GLY A 278 10.35 -4.58 -24.62
C GLY A 278 10.62 -3.11 -24.33
N PHE A 279 11.49 -2.44 -25.11
CA PHE A 279 11.68 -0.99 -25.02
C PHE A 279 11.03 -0.28 -26.22
N GLN A 280 10.07 0.60 -25.95
CA GLN A 280 9.41 1.39 -26.99
C GLN A 280 10.32 2.46 -27.62
N LYS A 281 11.32 2.96 -26.87
CA LYS A 281 12.24 4.00 -27.32
C LYS A 281 13.68 3.50 -27.30
N PRO A 282 14.38 3.47 -28.44
CA PRO A 282 15.81 3.04 -28.51
C PRO A 282 16.76 3.86 -27.64
N SER A 283 16.45 5.14 -27.43
CA SER A 283 17.22 6.01 -26.54
C SER A 283 17.15 5.55 -25.07
N HIS A 284 15.96 5.18 -24.58
CA HIS A 284 15.79 4.63 -23.24
C HIS A 284 16.51 3.29 -23.08
N PHE A 285 16.43 2.44 -24.10
CA PHE A 285 17.18 1.19 -24.13
C PHE A 285 18.69 1.45 -24.00
N SER A 286 19.26 2.29 -24.86
CA SER A 286 20.69 2.57 -24.89
C SER A 286 21.20 3.16 -23.58
N ALA A 287 20.45 4.08 -22.97
CA ALA A 287 20.77 4.67 -21.67
C ALA A 287 20.76 3.59 -20.56
N ARG A 288 19.73 2.75 -20.54
CA ARG A 288 19.59 1.68 -19.53
C ARG A 288 20.64 0.59 -19.74
N PHE A 289 20.93 0.22 -20.99
CA PHE A 289 21.97 -0.74 -21.31
C PHE A 289 23.34 -0.28 -20.84
N ARG A 290 23.68 0.99 -21.09
CA ARG A 290 24.95 1.58 -20.61
C ARG A 290 25.03 1.58 -19.08
N ALA A 291 23.95 1.91 -18.40
CA ALA A 291 23.90 1.90 -16.93
C ALA A 291 24.14 0.51 -16.32
N VAL A 292 23.69 -0.57 -17.00
CA VAL A 292 23.85 -1.95 -16.52
C VAL A 292 25.14 -2.61 -16.99
N SER A 293 25.60 -2.26 -18.19
CA SER A 293 26.73 -2.96 -18.86
C SER A 293 28.02 -2.15 -18.90
N GLY A 294 28.02 -0.90 -18.39
CA GLY A 294 29.16 0.00 -18.39
C GLY A 294 29.45 0.65 -19.76
N CYS A 295 29.00 0.09 -20.86
CA CYS A 295 29.17 0.62 -22.21
C CYS A 295 27.88 0.57 -23.03
N GLY A 296 27.84 1.33 -24.13
CA GLY A 296 26.65 1.35 -24.99
C GLY A 296 26.48 0.05 -25.81
N PRO A 297 25.28 -0.23 -26.36
CA PRO A 297 25.01 -1.47 -27.09
C PRO A 297 25.92 -1.70 -28.30
N VAL A 298 26.26 -0.64 -29.03
CA VAL A 298 27.18 -0.72 -30.20
C VAL A 298 28.58 -1.12 -29.76
N ALA A 299 29.14 -0.44 -28.75
CA ALA A 299 30.46 -0.77 -28.22
C ALA A 299 30.51 -2.19 -27.65
N TYR A 300 29.44 -2.59 -26.94
CA TYR A 300 29.29 -3.96 -26.41
C TYR A 300 29.33 -5.01 -27.52
N ARG A 301 28.62 -4.77 -28.65
CA ARG A 301 28.66 -5.68 -29.81
C ARG A 301 30.07 -5.81 -30.39
N GLN A 302 30.77 -4.68 -30.54
CA GLN A 302 32.14 -4.67 -31.09
C GLN A 302 33.13 -5.45 -30.21
N SER A 303 33.03 -5.27 -28.88
CA SER A 303 33.88 -5.98 -27.92
C SER A 303 33.58 -7.47 -27.77
N ALA A 304 32.39 -7.93 -28.21
CA ALA A 304 31.98 -9.32 -28.08
C ALA A 304 32.26 -10.15 -29.36
N VAL A 305 32.66 -9.52 -30.47
CA VAL A 305 32.93 -10.16 -31.76
C VAL A 305 34.43 -10.21 -32.05
N GLY A 306 35.26 -9.47 -31.30
CA GLY A 306 36.71 -9.56 -31.30
C GLY A 306 37.22 -10.53 -30.22
#